data_68e96d68f08a6c35399629a8eac87b7d
#
_entry.id   68e96d68f08a6c35399629a8eac87b7d
#
_cell.length_a   1.000
_cell.length_b   1.000
_cell.length_c   1.000
_cell.angle_alpha   90.00
_cell.angle_beta   90.00
_cell.angle_gamma   90.00
#
_symmetry.space_group_name_H-M   'P 1'
#
loop_
_entity.id
_entity.type
_entity.pdbx_description
1 polymer ?
#
loop_
_entity_poly.entity_id
_entity_poly.type
_entity_poly.pdbx_seq_one_letter_code
_entity_poly.pdbx_strand_id
1 'polypeptide(L)'
;MHKLEYFRIGYINISCSVFILISVSAFYFSKELYELGARRIGFFSAPPIGCVPSQRTLAGGAGRKCAENLNEAAKLFNSKLSKKLDSLGSSLPNGRFVYIDVYNLLLDLIQNPKKHGFQVADKGCCGTGDIEVSILCNQYTPVKCANISDHIFWDSYHPTESAYKALVSPLLGQNLNKFF
;
A
#
# COMPACT_ATOMS: atom_id res chain seq x y z
N MET A 1 1.78 10.03 34.37
CA MET A 1 0.87 9.94 33.21
C MET A 1 1.23 10.87 32.05
N HIS A 2 2.04 11.90 32.21
CA HIS A 2 2.40 12.86 31.15
C HIS A 2 3.49 12.41 30.15
N LYS A 3 4.29 11.40 30.45
CA LYS A 3 5.37 10.94 29.54
C LYS A 3 4.89 10.13 28.32
N LEU A 4 3.73 9.49 28.40
CA LEU A 4 3.20 8.68 27.29
C LEU A 4 2.51 9.52 26.19
N GLU A 5 1.94 10.67 26.53
CA GLU A 5 1.34 11.58 25.54
C GLU A 5 2.38 12.29 24.69
N TYR A 6 3.51 12.67 25.26
CA TYR A 6 4.59 13.32 24.52
C TYR A 6 5.23 12.42 23.47
N PHE A 7 5.32 11.12 23.76
CA PHE A 7 5.83 10.13 22.80
C PHE A 7 4.86 9.89 21.64
N ARG A 8 3.56 9.95 21.91
CA ARG A 8 2.50 9.76 20.92
C ARG A 8 2.45 10.94 19.93
N ILE A 9 2.60 12.17 20.41
CA ILE A 9 2.64 13.40 19.59
C ILE A 9 3.92 13.43 18.72
N GLY A 10 5.07 13.02 19.26
CA GLY A 10 6.33 12.91 18.51
C GLY A 10 6.27 11.92 17.35
N TYR A 11 5.65 10.75 17.57
CA TYR A 11 5.54 9.71 16.54
C TYR A 11 4.61 10.13 15.38
N ILE A 12 3.51 10.80 15.68
CA ILE A 12 2.58 11.33 14.66
C ILE A 12 3.26 12.45 13.85
N ASN A 13 4.03 13.31 14.49
CA ASN A 13 4.73 14.40 13.81
C ASN A 13 5.87 13.91 12.90
N ILE A 14 6.64 12.92 13.31
CA ILE A 14 7.71 12.32 12.49
C ILE A 14 7.08 11.61 11.27
N SER A 15 6.04 10.81 11.48
CA SER A 15 5.33 10.13 10.41
C SER A 15 4.71 11.13 9.41
N CYS A 16 4.06 12.19 9.89
CA CYS A 16 3.48 13.23 9.05
C CYS A 16 4.55 13.97 8.22
N SER A 17 5.70 14.30 8.81
CA SER A 17 6.82 14.95 8.11
C SER A 17 7.42 14.08 7.02
N VAL A 18 7.61 12.78 7.27
CA VAL A 18 8.12 11.81 6.29
C VAL A 18 7.17 11.69 5.10
N PHE A 19 5.86 11.57 5.32
CA PHE A 19 4.89 11.49 4.24
C PHE A 19 4.77 12.78 3.43
N ILE A 20 4.97 13.93 4.04
CA ILE A 20 5.06 15.22 3.32
C ILE A 20 6.30 15.22 2.41
N LEU A 21 7.46 14.82 2.92
CA LEU A 21 8.70 14.74 2.14
C LEU A 21 8.55 13.80 0.95
N ILE A 22 7.98 12.61 1.13
CA ILE A 22 7.76 11.64 0.04
C ILE A 22 6.81 12.22 -1.03
N SER A 23 5.75 12.92 -0.63
CA SER A 23 4.84 13.53 -1.62
C SER A 23 5.49 14.68 -2.40
N VAL A 24 6.39 15.43 -1.77
CA VAL A 24 7.21 16.46 -2.44
C VAL A 24 8.21 15.83 -3.39
N SER A 25 8.88 14.75 -2.97
CA SER A 25 9.81 14.00 -3.84
C SER A 25 9.11 13.42 -5.07
N ALA A 26 7.91 12.86 -4.92
CA ALA A 26 7.10 12.37 -6.03
C ALA A 26 6.77 13.47 -7.05
N PHE A 27 6.52 14.70 -6.59
CA PHE A 27 6.29 15.85 -7.44
C PHE A 27 7.53 16.21 -8.27
N TYR A 28 8.70 16.36 -7.64
CA TYR A 28 9.95 16.66 -8.35
C TYR A 28 10.33 15.56 -9.33
N PHE A 29 10.24 14.31 -8.91
CA PHE A 29 10.50 13.15 -9.76
C PHE A 29 9.58 13.14 -11.01
N SER A 30 8.29 13.47 -10.84
CA SER A 30 7.36 13.57 -11.97
C SER A 30 7.77 14.65 -12.95
N LYS A 31 8.25 15.78 -12.45
CA LYS A 31 8.71 16.89 -13.28
C LYS A 31 9.97 16.51 -14.07
N GLU A 32 10.94 15.87 -13.42
CA GLU A 32 12.14 15.36 -14.09
C GLU A 32 11.80 14.35 -15.19
N LEU A 33 10.91 13.40 -14.91
CA LEU A 33 10.44 12.44 -15.93
C LEU A 33 9.76 13.16 -17.11
N TYR A 34 8.97 14.18 -16.84
CA TYR A 34 8.35 14.97 -17.88
C TYR A 34 9.39 15.73 -18.73
N GLU A 35 10.42 16.32 -18.12
CA GLU A 35 11.53 16.98 -18.82
C GLU A 35 12.32 16.00 -19.68
N LEU A 36 12.43 14.72 -19.27
CA LEU A 36 13.03 13.64 -20.05
C LEU A 36 12.11 13.08 -21.15
N GLY A 37 10.91 13.64 -21.33
CA GLY A 37 10.01 13.28 -22.42
C GLY A 37 8.82 12.40 -22.01
N ALA A 38 8.72 11.94 -20.75
CA ALA A 38 7.56 11.17 -20.30
C ALA A 38 6.29 12.04 -20.31
N ARG A 39 5.18 11.49 -20.77
CA ARG A 39 3.90 12.20 -20.85
C ARG A 39 2.76 11.45 -20.16
N ARG A 40 2.93 10.18 -19.87
CA ARG A 40 1.92 9.31 -19.24
C ARG A 40 2.56 8.63 -18.04
N ILE A 41 2.27 9.11 -16.83
CA ILE A 41 2.90 8.67 -15.59
C ILE A 41 1.82 8.29 -14.59
N GLY A 42 1.84 7.02 -14.16
CA GLY A 42 0.94 6.50 -13.14
C GLY A 42 1.62 6.42 -11.78
N PHE A 43 0.91 6.83 -10.74
CA PHE A 43 1.35 6.72 -9.36
C PHE A 43 0.40 5.86 -8.55
N PHE A 44 0.91 4.79 -7.97
CA PHE A 44 0.16 3.99 -7.04
C PHE A 44 0.01 4.70 -5.70
N SER A 45 -1.18 4.62 -5.13
CA SER A 45 -1.40 5.04 -3.75
C SER A 45 -0.62 4.17 -2.77
N ALA A 46 -0.32 4.68 -1.58
CA ALA A 46 0.11 3.83 -0.48
C ALA A 46 -1.02 2.83 -0.15
N PRO A 47 -0.72 1.54 0.01
CA PRO A 47 -1.71 0.53 0.38
C PRO A 47 -2.16 0.70 1.85
N PRO A 48 -3.17 -0.06 2.34
CA PRO A 48 -3.55 -0.06 3.75
C PRO A 48 -2.48 -0.76 4.61
N ILE A 49 -1.34 -0.09 4.77
CA ILE A 49 -0.13 -0.62 5.39
C ILE A 49 -0.34 -1.11 6.83
N GLY A 50 -1.28 -0.54 7.56
CA GLY A 50 -1.66 -1.02 8.89
C GLY A 50 -2.37 -2.37 8.89
N CYS A 51 -2.82 -2.86 7.74
CA CYS A 51 -3.52 -4.14 7.60
C CYS A 51 -2.64 -5.27 7.10
N VAL A 52 -1.38 -5.02 6.71
CA VAL A 52 -0.46 -6.10 6.30
C VAL A 52 -0.08 -6.96 7.51
N PRO A 53 0.21 -8.26 7.34
CA PRO A 53 0.42 -9.19 8.44
C PRO A 53 1.45 -8.74 9.48
N SER A 54 2.59 -8.18 9.05
CA SER A 54 3.62 -7.67 9.97
C SER A 54 3.12 -6.53 10.84
N GLN A 55 2.36 -5.58 10.30
CA GLN A 55 1.86 -4.44 11.06
C GLN A 55 0.72 -4.86 11.99
N ARG A 56 -0.08 -5.82 11.61
CA ARG A 56 -1.04 -6.46 12.53
C ARG A 56 -0.33 -7.11 13.72
N THR A 57 0.79 -7.78 13.48
CA THR A 57 1.59 -8.43 14.53
C THR A 57 2.27 -7.39 15.43
N LEU A 58 2.88 -6.36 14.86
CA LEU A 58 3.68 -5.40 15.60
C LEU A 58 2.86 -4.31 16.30
N ALA A 59 1.74 -3.91 15.72
CA ALA A 59 0.97 -2.75 16.17
C ALA A 59 -0.55 -3.00 16.32
N GLY A 60 -1.05 -4.19 15.95
CA GLY A 60 -2.48 -4.53 15.98
C GLY A 60 -2.97 -5.04 17.34
N GLY A 61 -2.12 -5.08 18.37
CA GLY A 61 -2.45 -5.60 19.69
C GLY A 61 -2.69 -7.11 19.72
N ALA A 62 -3.21 -7.63 20.83
CA ALA A 62 -3.42 -9.06 21.01
C ALA A 62 -4.39 -9.68 19.97
N GLY A 63 -5.32 -8.91 19.45
CA GLY A 63 -6.26 -9.36 18.39
C GLY A 63 -5.74 -9.22 16.98
N ARG A 64 -4.49 -8.79 16.76
CA ARG A 64 -3.88 -8.57 15.45
C ARG A 64 -4.81 -7.80 14.48
N LYS A 65 -5.44 -6.74 14.98
CA LYS A 65 -6.27 -5.85 14.17
C LYS A 65 -5.42 -5.00 13.24
N CYS A 66 -6.00 -4.36 12.26
CA CYS A 66 -5.28 -3.35 11.47
C CYS A 66 -4.79 -2.22 12.40
N ALA A 67 -3.55 -1.78 12.21
CA ALA A 67 -2.98 -0.63 12.91
C ALA A 67 -3.52 0.67 12.28
N GLU A 68 -4.61 1.21 12.83
CA GLU A 68 -5.35 2.33 12.22
C GLU A 68 -4.50 3.60 12.09
N ASN A 69 -3.60 3.88 13.04
CA ASN A 69 -2.69 5.02 12.95
C ASN A 69 -1.81 4.97 11.69
N LEU A 70 -1.40 3.79 11.24
CA LEU A 70 -0.63 3.61 10.00
C LEU A 70 -1.54 3.77 8.77
N ASN A 71 -2.77 3.29 8.83
CA ASN A 71 -3.74 3.49 7.77
C ASN A 71 -4.11 4.97 7.60
N GLU A 72 -4.27 5.72 8.70
CA GLU A 72 -4.51 7.16 8.64
C GLU A 72 -3.33 7.91 8.01
N ALA A 73 -2.10 7.51 8.32
CA ALA A 73 -0.91 8.06 7.68
C ALA A 73 -0.88 7.78 6.17
N ALA A 74 -1.23 6.55 5.75
CA ALA A 74 -1.36 6.19 4.34
C ALA A 74 -2.45 7.00 3.62
N LYS A 75 -3.62 7.16 4.24
CA LYS A 75 -4.71 8.00 3.70
C LYS A 75 -4.30 9.45 3.53
N LEU A 76 -3.59 10.01 4.52
CA LEU A 76 -3.08 11.39 4.45
C LEU A 76 -2.08 11.55 3.29
N PHE A 77 -1.15 10.61 3.13
CA PHE A 77 -0.23 10.58 1.98
C PHE A 77 -1.01 10.54 0.66
N ASN A 78 -1.95 9.61 0.53
CA ASN A 78 -2.75 9.42 -0.67
C ASN A 78 -3.53 10.69 -1.06
N SER A 79 -4.14 11.35 -0.09
CA SER A 79 -4.83 12.62 -0.31
C SER A 79 -3.90 13.73 -0.81
N LYS A 80 -2.68 13.81 -0.25
CA LYS A 80 -1.68 14.80 -0.69
C LYS A 80 -1.12 14.46 -2.08
N LEU A 81 -0.86 13.19 -2.36
CA LEU A 81 -0.38 12.71 -3.64
C LEU A 81 -1.39 13.06 -4.76
N SER A 82 -2.67 12.69 -4.57
CA SER A 82 -3.71 12.97 -5.56
C SER A 82 -3.77 14.46 -5.91
N LYS A 83 -3.83 15.35 -4.91
CA LYS A 83 -3.85 16.81 -5.13
C LYS A 83 -2.61 17.32 -5.87
N LYS A 84 -1.44 16.74 -5.60
CA LYS A 84 -0.22 17.12 -6.32
C LYS A 84 -0.22 16.65 -7.77
N LEU A 85 -0.73 15.47 -8.06
CA LEU A 85 -0.87 14.97 -9.43
C LEU A 85 -1.87 15.81 -10.24
N ASP A 86 -2.98 16.24 -9.63
CA ASP A 86 -3.94 17.17 -10.25
C ASP A 86 -3.28 18.49 -10.62
N SER A 87 -2.46 19.04 -9.71
CA SER A 87 -1.67 20.27 -9.95
C SER A 87 -0.65 20.09 -11.08
N LEU A 88 0.02 18.93 -11.18
CA LEU A 88 0.95 18.64 -12.28
C LEU A 88 0.22 18.57 -13.62
N GLY A 89 -0.91 17.89 -13.68
CA GLY A 89 -1.74 17.79 -14.89
C GLY A 89 -2.20 19.15 -15.40
N SER A 90 -2.43 20.10 -14.49
CA SER A 90 -2.83 21.48 -14.85
C SER A 90 -1.65 22.35 -15.29
N SER A 91 -0.41 22.05 -14.85
CA SER A 91 0.77 22.87 -15.08
C SER A 91 1.69 22.39 -16.22
N LEU A 92 1.61 21.10 -16.58
CA LEU A 92 2.48 20.49 -17.58
C LEU A 92 1.70 20.08 -18.84
N PRO A 93 1.84 20.81 -19.96
CA PRO A 93 1.07 20.56 -21.19
C PRO A 93 1.21 19.14 -21.72
N ASN A 94 0.11 18.52 -22.12
CA ASN A 94 0.06 17.14 -22.63
C ASN A 94 0.52 16.05 -21.64
N GLY A 95 0.85 16.40 -20.38
CA GLY A 95 1.17 15.47 -19.32
C GLY A 95 -0.12 14.81 -18.78
N ARG A 96 -0.10 13.49 -18.61
CA ARG A 96 -1.14 12.71 -17.94
C ARG A 96 -0.53 12.10 -16.68
N PHE A 97 -0.95 12.58 -15.52
CA PHE A 97 -0.48 12.10 -14.22
C PHE A 97 -1.67 11.42 -13.54
N VAL A 98 -1.62 10.10 -13.49
CA VAL A 98 -2.76 9.29 -13.06
C VAL A 98 -2.53 8.76 -11.66
N TYR A 99 -3.44 9.09 -10.74
CA TYR A 99 -3.51 8.46 -9.42
C TYR A 99 -4.18 7.09 -9.56
N ILE A 100 -3.52 6.04 -9.10
CA ILE A 100 -3.99 4.65 -9.17
C ILE A 100 -4.27 4.17 -7.75
N ASP A 101 -5.54 4.00 -7.41
CA ASP A 101 -5.99 3.65 -6.06
C ASP A 101 -5.82 2.15 -5.77
N VAL A 102 -4.72 1.81 -5.13
CA VAL A 102 -4.47 0.47 -4.57
C VAL A 102 -5.04 0.34 -3.16
N TYR A 103 -5.17 1.47 -2.42
CA TYR A 103 -5.58 1.45 -1.03
C TYR A 103 -6.95 0.80 -0.85
N ASN A 104 -7.96 1.34 -1.55
CA ASN A 104 -9.32 0.87 -1.38
C ASN A 104 -9.53 -0.54 -1.94
N LEU A 105 -8.89 -0.88 -3.06
CA LEU A 105 -8.99 -2.22 -3.64
C LEU A 105 -8.38 -3.29 -2.75
N LEU A 106 -7.17 -3.07 -2.23
CA LEU A 106 -6.54 -4.03 -1.33
C LEU A 106 -7.28 -4.09 0.02
N LEU A 107 -7.81 -2.96 0.50
CA LEU A 107 -8.60 -2.94 1.73
C LEU A 107 -9.90 -3.76 1.57
N ASP A 108 -10.58 -3.67 0.42
CA ASP A 108 -11.77 -4.49 0.15
C ASP A 108 -11.43 -5.98 0.09
N LEU A 109 -10.30 -6.37 -0.54
CA LEU A 109 -9.83 -7.76 -0.50
C LEU A 109 -9.62 -8.25 0.93
N ILE A 110 -8.98 -7.43 1.78
CA ILE A 110 -8.66 -7.79 3.18
C ILE A 110 -9.93 -7.88 4.03
N GLN A 111 -10.89 -6.97 3.83
CA GLN A 111 -12.12 -6.91 4.62
C GLN A 111 -13.17 -7.92 4.17
N ASN A 112 -13.19 -8.26 2.89
CA ASN A 112 -14.16 -9.15 2.27
C ASN A 112 -13.50 -10.33 1.53
N PRO A 113 -12.55 -11.08 2.14
CA PRO A 113 -11.71 -12.04 1.43
C PRO A 113 -12.53 -13.12 0.71
N LYS A 114 -13.58 -13.65 1.35
CA LYS A 114 -14.44 -14.70 0.78
C LYS A 114 -15.17 -14.25 -0.49
N LYS A 115 -15.56 -12.99 -0.57
CA LYS A 115 -16.17 -12.40 -1.78
C LYS A 115 -15.24 -12.47 -2.98
N HIS A 116 -13.93 -12.42 -2.72
CA HIS A 116 -12.87 -12.43 -3.73
C HIS A 116 -12.17 -13.79 -3.89
N GLY A 117 -12.69 -14.85 -3.26
CA GLY A 117 -12.15 -16.21 -3.37
C GLY A 117 -11.01 -16.56 -2.42
N PHE A 118 -10.74 -15.69 -1.43
CA PHE A 118 -9.69 -15.90 -0.43
C PHE A 118 -10.27 -16.39 0.90
N GLN A 119 -9.49 -17.15 1.67
CA GLN A 119 -9.85 -17.61 3.00
C GLN A 119 -9.06 -16.89 4.10
N VAL A 120 -7.81 -16.48 3.80
CA VAL A 120 -6.88 -15.92 4.78
C VAL A 120 -6.42 -14.52 4.31
N ALA A 121 -6.67 -13.52 5.17
CA ALA A 121 -6.39 -12.11 4.88
C ALA A 121 -5.47 -11.44 5.92
N ASP A 122 -5.17 -12.11 7.00
CA ASP A 122 -4.46 -11.54 8.16
C ASP A 122 -3.07 -12.15 8.40
N LYS A 123 -2.73 -13.16 7.61
CA LYS A 123 -1.43 -13.86 7.63
C LYS A 123 -0.87 -14.05 6.23
N GLY A 124 0.46 -14.11 6.14
CA GLY A 124 1.15 -14.59 4.96
C GLY A 124 1.12 -16.11 4.85
N CYS A 125 1.33 -16.64 3.66
CA CYS A 125 1.46 -18.07 3.39
C CYS A 125 2.84 -18.62 3.78
N CYS A 126 3.86 -17.79 3.82
CA CYS A 126 5.24 -18.15 4.07
C CYS A 126 5.60 -17.98 5.55
N GLY A 127 6.33 -18.96 6.11
CA GLY A 127 6.76 -18.96 7.49
C GLY A 127 5.60 -19.10 8.46
N THR A 128 5.61 -18.37 9.56
CA THR A 128 4.48 -18.24 10.48
C THR A 128 3.35 -17.38 9.87
N GLY A 129 3.70 -16.59 8.84
CA GLY A 129 2.82 -15.65 8.19
C GLY A 129 2.68 -14.32 8.93
N ASP A 130 3.43 -14.12 9.99
CA ASP A 130 3.27 -12.98 10.90
C ASP A 130 4.27 -11.85 10.65
N ILE A 131 5.56 -12.18 10.45
CA ILE A 131 6.65 -11.21 10.32
C ILE A 131 7.67 -11.53 9.22
N GLU A 132 7.69 -12.75 8.71
CA GLU A 132 8.66 -13.16 7.70
C GLU A 132 8.44 -12.41 6.39
N VAL A 133 9.54 -11.95 5.78
CA VAL A 133 9.51 -11.19 4.53
C VAL A 133 10.78 -11.44 3.71
N SER A 134 10.69 -11.37 2.40
CA SER A 134 11.81 -11.40 1.45
C SER A 134 12.77 -12.57 1.67
N ILE A 135 13.95 -12.33 2.28
CA ILE A 135 15.01 -13.33 2.49
C ILE A 135 14.51 -14.54 3.31
N LEU A 136 13.62 -14.30 4.25
CA LEU A 136 13.01 -15.36 5.08
C LEU A 136 11.90 -16.13 4.34
N CYS A 137 11.49 -15.65 3.17
CA CYS A 137 10.40 -16.18 2.34
C CYS A 137 10.86 -16.49 0.91
N ASN A 138 11.86 -17.32 0.78
CA ASN A 138 12.41 -17.77 -0.51
C ASN A 138 11.99 -19.22 -0.86
N GLN A 139 12.46 -19.72 -1.98
CA GLN A 139 12.16 -21.07 -2.45
C GLN A 139 12.55 -22.20 -1.48
N TYR A 140 13.52 -21.96 -0.61
CA TYR A 140 14.04 -22.93 0.36
C TYR A 140 13.35 -22.83 1.73
N THR A 141 12.42 -21.89 1.92
CA THR A 141 11.69 -21.75 3.17
C THR A 141 10.85 -23.01 3.44
N PRO A 142 11.10 -23.72 4.54
CA PRO A 142 10.50 -25.04 4.76
C PRO A 142 9.01 -24.97 5.13
N VAL A 143 8.59 -23.90 5.75
CA VAL A 143 7.22 -23.72 6.23
C VAL A 143 6.45 -22.84 5.24
N LYS A 144 5.38 -23.40 4.66
CA LYS A 144 4.46 -22.71 3.76
C LYS A 144 3.04 -23.19 4.05
N CYS A 145 2.06 -22.35 3.75
CA CYS A 145 0.66 -22.75 3.82
C CYS A 145 0.36 -23.88 2.80
N ALA A 146 -0.71 -24.63 3.04
CA ALA A 146 -1.10 -25.74 2.16
C ALA A 146 -1.60 -25.25 0.79
N ASN A 147 -2.28 -24.11 0.75
CA ASN A 147 -2.82 -23.52 -0.48
C ASN A 147 -2.50 -22.01 -0.56
N ILE A 148 -1.60 -21.64 -1.45
CA ILE A 148 -1.17 -20.27 -1.66
C ILE A 148 -2.33 -19.41 -2.20
N SER A 149 -3.19 -20.01 -3.02
CA SER A 149 -4.31 -19.28 -3.66
C SER A 149 -5.38 -18.82 -2.67
N ASP A 150 -5.44 -19.42 -1.47
CA ASP A 150 -6.39 -19.05 -0.43
C ASP A 150 -5.95 -17.83 0.39
N HIS A 151 -4.69 -17.41 0.24
CA HIS A 151 -4.10 -16.33 0.99
C HIS A 151 -4.00 -15.05 0.16
N ILE A 152 -4.34 -13.91 0.75
CA ILE A 152 -4.09 -12.60 0.13
C ILE A 152 -2.59 -12.31 0.13
N PHE A 153 -1.88 -12.65 1.21
CA PHE A 153 -0.47 -12.34 1.36
C PHE A 153 0.41 -13.58 1.19
N TRP A 154 1.50 -13.44 0.42
CA TRP A 154 2.56 -14.43 0.30
C TRP A 154 3.45 -14.43 1.55
N ASP A 155 3.96 -13.29 1.89
CA ASP A 155 4.75 -13.05 3.10
C ASP A 155 4.05 -12.00 4.00
N SER A 156 4.75 -11.40 4.93
CA SER A 156 4.15 -10.44 5.85
C SER A 156 3.83 -9.07 5.22
N TYR A 157 4.17 -8.83 3.94
CA TYR A 157 3.94 -7.57 3.21
C TYR A 157 3.36 -7.78 1.80
N HIS A 158 3.88 -8.74 1.05
CA HIS A 158 3.62 -8.87 -0.38
C HIS A 158 2.38 -9.73 -0.64
N PRO A 159 1.47 -9.29 -1.51
CA PRO A 159 0.35 -10.10 -1.97
C PRO A 159 0.81 -11.37 -2.70
N THR A 160 -0.02 -12.39 -2.70
CA THR A 160 0.15 -13.59 -3.56
C THR A 160 -0.11 -13.23 -5.02
N GLU A 161 0.30 -14.10 -5.94
CA GLU A 161 -0.03 -13.96 -7.36
C GLU A 161 -1.54 -13.86 -7.59
N SER A 162 -2.34 -14.66 -6.88
CA SER A 162 -3.80 -14.62 -6.95
C SER A 162 -4.36 -13.27 -6.51
N ALA A 163 -3.82 -12.69 -5.43
CA ALA A 163 -4.22 -11.38 -4.96
C ALA A 163 -3.77 -10.27 -5.93
N TYR A 164 -2.58 -10.35 -6.52
CA TYR A 164 -2.18 -9.42 -7.57
C TYR A 164 -3.09 -9.49 -8.79
N LYS A 165 -3.50 -10.67 -9.23
CA LYS A 165 -4.47 -10.80 -10.34
C LYS A 165 -5.81 -10.14 -10.00
N ALA A 166 -6.31 -10.34 -8.77
CA ALA A 166 -7.55 -9.73 -8.29
C ALA A 166 -7.45 -8.19 -8.20
N LEU A 167 -6.26 -7.64 -7.92
CA LEU A 167 -6.01 -6.20 -7.87
C LEU A 167 -5.81 -5.58 -9.26
N VAL A 168 -5.01 -6.21 -10.11
CA VAL A 168 -4.58 -5.61 -11.39
C VAL A 168 -5.74 -5.48 -12.38
N SER A 169 -6.62 -6.48 -12.47
CA SER A 169 -7.72 -6.47 -13.41
C SER A 169 -8.64 -5.24 -13.25
N PRO A 170 -9.19 -4.93 -12.05
CA PRO A 170 -9.98 -3.73 -11.86
C PRO A 170 -9.16 -2.43 -11.98
N LEU A 171 -7.87 -2.44 -11.58
CA LEU A 171 -6.99 -1.26 -11.72
C LEU A 171 -6.80 -0.87 -13.19
N LEU A 172 -6.58 -1.84 -14.06
CA LEU A 172 -6.47 -1.58 -15.50
C LEU A 172 -7.78 -1.04 -16.06
N GLY A 173 -8.91 -1.68 -15.77
CA GLY A 173 -10.21 -1.23 -16.23
C GLY A 173 -10.57 0.19 -15.81
N GLN A 174 -10.22 0.60 -14.60
CA GLN A 174 -10.53 1.91 -14.05
C GLN A 174 -9.58 3.03 -14.50
N ASN A 175 -8.35 2.71 -14.86
CA ASN A 175 -7.32 3.71 -15.04
C ASN A 175 -6.73 3.79 -16.44
N LEU A 176 -6.87 2.75 -17.26
CA LEU A 176 -6.25 2.73 -18.59
C LEU A 176 -6.69 3.94 -19.44
N ASN A 177 -7.98 4.26 -19.46
CA ASN A 177 -8.53 5.38 -20.24
C ASN A 177 -8.03 6.76 -19.78
N LYS A 178 -7.53 6.89 -18.55
CA LYS A 178 -7.00 8.16 -18.03
C LYS A 178 -5.66 8.52 -18.64
N PHE A 179 -4.98 7.57 -19.27
CA PHE A 179 -3.68 7.79 -19.91
C PHE A 179 -3.82 8.29 -21.36
N PHE A 180 -4.98 8.15 -21.96
CA PHE A 180 -5.29 8.53 -23.34
C PHE A 180 -6.41 9.57 -23.41
#